data_ff0b650648f5f02fe8fd32cc2a7ac895
#
_entry.id   ff0b650648f5f02fe8fd32cc2a7ac895
#
_cell.length_a   1.000
_cell.length_b   1.000
_cell.length_c   1.000
_cell.angle_alpha   90.00
_cell.angle_beta   90.00
_cell.angle_gamma   90.00
#
_symmetry.space_group_name_H-M   'P 1'
#
loop_
_entity.id
_entity.type
_entity.pdbx_description
1 polymer ?
#
loop_
_entity_poly.entity_id
_entity_poly.type
_entity_poly.pdbx_seq_one_letter_code
_entity_poly.pdbx_strand_id
1 'polypeptide(L)'
;GNRISTNSSVNIAVVETADTVAPTIVSVDISYDSAQITVTFSETMRATPSDDIALSTAMMIFNKMFLANTVDTDPSSANYRRFDLQGASVTSTESSTSLIFTVTEVQRTEGIKISGTSGGDTVATLFDSLAGAFFDVGLNPSVERLGTTMTELPDITPIGILSFTFDLRNDVSKVTITMN
;
A
#
# COMPACT_ATOMS: atom_id res chain seq x y z
N GLY A 1 -27.84 -54.82 7.77
CA GLY A 1 -27.34 -53.49 8.08
C GLY A 1 -25.83 -53.51 8.22
N ASN A 2 -25.10 -52.91 7.28
CA ASN A 2 -23.66 -52.72 7.37
C ASN A 2 -23.35 -51.72 8.48
N ARG A 3 -22.84 -52.23 9.60
CA ARG A 3 -22.23 -51.36 10.60
C ARG A 3 -20.84 -50.94 10.08
N ILE A 4 -20.66 -49.65 9.80
CA ILE A 4 -19.34 -49.07 9.61
C ILE A 4 -18.65 -49.16 10.97
N SER A 5 -17.59 -49.98 11.05
CA SER A 5 -16.75 -50.04 12.22
C SER A 5 -16.02 -48.71 12.39
N THR A 6 -16.31 -47.97 13.46
CA THR A 6 -15.70 -46.68 13.78
C THR A 6 -14.36 -46.80 14.51
N ASN A 7 -13.57 -47.81 14.19
CA ASN A 7 -12.28 -48.01 14.85
C ASN A 7 -11.17 -48.22 13.82
N SER A 8 -10.87 -47.17 13.06
CA SER A 8 -9.58 -47.07 12.40
C SER A 8 -9.28 -45.59 12.29
N SER A 9 -8.61 -45.05 13.31
CA SER A 9 -7.83 -43.81 13.14
C SER A 9 -6.64 -44.20 12.27
N VAL A 10 -6.84 -44.19 10.96
CA VAL A 10 -5.72 -44.24 10.02
C VAL A 10 -5.05 -42.89 10.14
N ASN A 11 -3.92 -42.84 10.85
CA ASN A 11 -3.05 -41.69 10.81
C ASN A 11 -2.45 -41.65 9.40
N ILE A 12 -3.04 -40.81 8.56
CA ILE A 12 -2.46 -40.48 7.26
C ILE A 12 -1.35 -39.47 7.55
N ALA A 13 -0.11 -39.88 7.33
CA ALA A 13 0.99 -38.94 7.37
C ALA A 13 0.86 -38.00 6.17
N VAL A 14 0.61 -36.73 6.45
CA VAL A 14 0.65 -35.66 5.43
C VAL A 14 2.11 -35.25 5.30
N VAL A 15 2.67 -35.36 4.11
CA VAL A 15 3.97 -34.81 3.77
C VAL A 15 3.72 -33.39 3.32
N GLU A 16 4.14 -32.42 4.12
CA GLU A 16 4.06 -31.01 3.79
C GLU A 16 5.34 -30.59 3.06
N THR A 17 5.19 -29.90 1.94
CA THR A 17 6.28 -29.25 1.24
C THR A 17 6.19 -27.75 1.51
N ALA A 18 7.24 -27.16 2.06
CA ALA A 18 7.29 -25.74 2.31
C ALA A 18 7.22 -24.95 1.00
N ASP A 19 6.48 -23.87 0.99
CA ASP A 19 6.53 -22.89 -0.09
C ASP A 19 7.88 -22.16 -0.04
N THR A 20 8.55 -22.07 -1.19
CA THR A 20 9.85 -21.40 -1.34
C THR A 20 9.85 -20.41 -2.49
N VAL A 21 8.68 -20.14 -3.07
CA VAL A 21 8.54 -19.21 -4.20
C VAL A 21 8.40 -17.79 -3.64
N ALA A 22 9.26 -16.88 -4.11
CA ALA A 22 9.17 -15.49 -3.71
C ALA A 22 8.08 -14.76 -4.52
N PRO A 23 7.17 -14.01 -3.87
CA PRO A 23 6.11 -13.27 -4.55
C PRO A 23 6.66 -12.12 -5.39
N THR A 24 5.99 -11.88 -6.53
CA THR A 24 6.29 -10.77 -7.43
C THR A 24 5.09 -9.85 -7.59
N ILE A 25 5.34 -8.55 -7.78
CA ILE A 25 4.30 -7.56 -8.08
C ILE A 25 3.87 -7.71 -9.54
N VAL A 26 2.56 -7.83 -9.77
CA VAL A 26 1.92 -7.94 -11.09
C VAL A 26 1.43 -6.57 -11.55
N SER A 27 0.69 -5.84 -10.70
CA SER A 27 0.18 -4.50 -10.97
C SER A 27 0.06 -3.68 -9.71
N VAL A 28 0.02 -2.36 -9.89
CA VAL A 28 -0.21 -1.40 -8.82
C VAL A 28 -1.17 -0.32 -9.30
N ASP A 29 -2.20 -0.06 -8.51
CA ASP A 29 -3.18 0.99 -8.76
C ASP A 29 -3.18 1.97 -7.59
N ILE A 30 -3.36 3.26 -7.86
CA ILE A 30 -3.54 4.29 -6.84
C ILE A 30 -4.83 5.07 -7.09
N SER A 31 -5.63 5.26 -6.04
CA SER A 31 -6.76 6.17 -6.03
C SER A 31 -6.41 7.38 -5.17
N TYR A 32 -6.26 8.53 -5.79
CA TYR A 32 -6.01 9.77 -5.07
C TYR A 32 -7.25 10.29 -4.35
N ASP A 33 -8.45 9.90 -4.79
CA ASP A 33 -9.71 10.24 -4.14
C ASP A 33 -9.86 9.54 -2.78
N SER A 34 -9.54 8.25 -2.70
CA SER A 34 -9.60 7.47 -1.45
C SER A 34 -8.27 7.37 -0.70
N ALA A 35 -7.19 7.92 -1.23
CA ALA A 35 -5.82 7.79 -0.72
C ALA A 35 -5.37 6.32 -0.59
N GLN A 36 -5.83 5.44 -1.47
CA GLN A 36 -5.54 4.01 -1.40
C GLN A 36 -4.63 3.54 -2.53
N ILE A 37 -3.70 2.66 -2.18
CA ILE A 37 -2.88 1.92 -3.12
C ILE A 37 -3.27 0.45 -3.03
N THR A 38 -3.54 -0.16 -4.19
CA THR A 38 -3.79 -1.59 -4.35
C THR A 38 -2.61 -2.22 -5.09
N VAL A 39 -1.97 -3.20 -4.47
CA VAL A 39 -0.88 -3.97 -5.08
C VAL A 39 -1.36 -5.39 -5.34
N THR A 40 -1.26 -5.85 -6.57
CA THR A 40 -1.60 -7.22 -6.98
C THR A 40 -0.32 -8.03 -7.17
N PHE A 41 -0.32 -9.25 -6.67
CA PHE A 41 0.84 -10.15 -6.63
C PHE A 41 0.59 -11.43 -7.40
N SER A 42 1.67 -12.14 -7.70
CA SER A 42 1.65 -13.47 -8.36
C SER A 42 1.02 -14.57 -7.49
N GLU A 43 0.93 -14.35 -6.19
CA GLU A 43 0.45 -15.31 -5.20
C GLU A 43 -0.21 -14.63 -4.00
N THR A 44 -0.72 -15.45 -3.06
CA THR A 44 -1.42 -14.93 -1.86
C THR A 44 -0.44 -14.33 -0.87
N MET A 45 -0.64 -13.05 -0.57
CA MET A 45 0.14 -12.26 0.36
C MET A 45 -0.50 -12.20 1.74
N ARG A 46 0.31 -12.00 2.74
CA ARG A 46 -0.14 -11.80 4.11
C ARG A 46 -0.47 -10.33 4.35
N ALA A 47 -1.71 -10.03 4.74
CA ALA A 47 -2.14 -8.67 5.07
C ALA A 47 -1.74 -8.27 6.49
N THR A 48 -1.88 -9.19 7.43
CA THR A 48 -1.65 -8.94 8.86
C THR A 48 -0.72 -10.01 9.42
N PRO A 49 0.03 -9.72 10.51
CA PRO A 49 0.68 -10.76 11.29
C PRO A 49 -0.40 -11.79 11.67
N SER A 50 -0.11 -13.09 11.53
CA SER A 50 -1.02 -14.10 12.07
C SER A 50 -1.10 -13.94 13.58
N ASP A 51 -2.14 -14.51 14.19
CA ASP A 51 -2.30 -14.61 15.65
C ASP A 51 -1.12 -15.34 16.34
N ASP A 52 -0.15 -15.77 15.59
CA ASP A 52 1.10 -16.34 16.08
C ASP A 52 1.96 -15.21 16.65
N ILE A 53 1.95 -15.10 17.97
CA ILE A 53 2.63 -14.08 18.80
C ILE A 53 4.16 -14.00 18.51
N ALA A 54 4.74 -14.99 17.85
CA ALA A 54 6.14 -15.00 17.47
C ALA A 54 6.47 -14.08 16.27
N LEU A 55 5.47 -13.63 15.50
CA LEU A 55 5.66 -12.78 14.33
C LEU A 55 5.18 -11.34 14.60
N SER A 56 5.90 -10.63 15.46
CA SER A 56 5.67 -9.19 15.72
C SER A 56 6.11 -8.30 14.53
N THR A 57 6.52 -8.88 13.42
CA THR A 57 7.03 -8.16 12.25
C THR A 57 5.86 -7.75 11.36
N ALA A 58 5.78 -6.47 11.03
CA ALA A 58 4.82 -5.99 10.05
C ALA A 58 5.00 -6.72 8.71
N MET A 59 3.89 -7.23 8.15
CA MET A 59 3.90 -7.96 6.87
C MET A 59 4.01 -7.03 5.67
N MET A 60 3.86 -5.72 5.89
CA MET A 60 4.15 -4.66 4.93
C MET A 60 5.13 -3.68 5.57
N ILE A 61 6.23 -3.43 4.90
CA ILE A 61 7.32 -2.58 5.39
C ILE A 61 7.35 -1.30 4.56
N PHE A 62 6.57 -0.31 4.97
CA PHE A 62 6.30 0.91 4.22
C PHE A 62 7.54 1.78 3.92
N ASN A 63 8.58 1.73 4.74
CA ASN A 63 9.85 2.41 4.45
C ASN A 63 10.68 1.74 3.35
N LYS A 64 10.19 0.60 2.82
CA LYS A 64 10.74 -0.09 1.64
C LYS A 64 9.90 0.14 0.38
N MET A 65 8.84 0.94 0.46
CA MET A 65 7.93 1.25 -0.63
C MET A 65 7.99 2.75 -0.91
N PHE A 66 7.98 3.10 -2.19
CA PHE A 66 8.15 4.50 -2.61
C PHE A 66 7.22 4.83 -3.77
N LEU A 67 6.81 6.10 -3.83
CA LEU A 67 6.27 6.70 -5.04
C LEU A 67 7.36 7.54 -5.70
N ALA A 68 7.46 7.44 -7.02
CA ALA A 68 8.44 8.12 -7.83
C ALA A 68 7.84 8.53 -9.18
N ASN A 69 8.44 9.49 -9.85
CA ASN A 69 8.12 9.83 -11.24
C ASN A 69 9.27 9.52 -12.22
N THR A 70 10.32 8.93 -11.72
CA THR A 70 11.47 8.49 -12.51
C THR A 70 12.05 7.23 -11.91
N VAL A 71 12.63 6.40 -12.75
CA VAL A 71 13.40 5.21 -12.33
C VAL A 71 14.80 5.58 -11.82
N ASP A 72 15.13 6.86 -11.79
CA ASP A 72 16.41 7.34 -11.27
C ASP A 72 16.46 7.11 -9.76
N THR A 73 17.38 6.26 -9.34
CA THR A 73 17.59 5.90 -7.94
C THR A 73 18.69 6.72 -7.27
N ASP A 74 19.35 7.64 -8.01
CA ASP A 74 20.39 8.50 -7.48
C ASP A 74 19.80 9.74 -6.79
N PRO A 75 19.84 9.85 -5.46
CA PRO A 75 19.30 10.99 -4.72
C PRO A 75 19.98 12.33 -5.06
N SER A 76 21.16 12.31 -5.70
CA SER A 76 21.87 13.50 -6.14
C SER A 76 21.42 14.00 -7.51
N SER A 77 20.65 13.22 -8.24
CA SER A 77 20.09 13.60 -9.54
C SER A 77 19.05 14.71 -9.40
N ALA A 78 19.11 15.71 -10.29
CA ALA A 78 18.11 16.78 -10.35
C ALA A 78 16.69 16.27 -10.70
N ASN A 79 16.59 15.06 -11.26
CA ASN A 79 15.33 14.42 -11.65
C ASN A 79 14.83 13.41 -10.60
N TYR A 80 15.61 13.21 -9.53
CA TYR A 80 15.22 12.31 -8.46
C TYR A 80 14.01 12.88 -7.72
N ARG A 81 12.88 12.22 -7.86
CA ARG A 81 11.64 12.52 -7.11
C ARG A 81 11.07 11.22 -6.59
N ARG A 82 11.47 10.87 -5.40
CA ARG A 82 11.09 9.65 -4.71
C ARG A 82 10.81 9.95 -3.25
N PHE A 83 9.70 9.49 -2.74
CA PHE A 83 9.41 9.56 -1.30
C PHE A 83 8.86 8.22 -0.81
N ASP A 84 9.23 7.86 0.42
CA ASP A 84 8.78 6.61 1.02
C ASP A 84 7.33 6.70 1.52
N LEU A 85 6.75 5.52 1.75
CA LEU A 85 5.39 5.40 2.25
C LEU A 85 5.35 5.16 3.77
N GLN A 86 6.41 5.49 4.50
CA GLN A 86 6.42 5.39 5.96
C GLN A 86 5.26 6.21 6.54
N GLY A 87 4.46 5.59 7.41
CA GLY A 87 3.26 6.19 7.98
C GLY A 87 1.97 5.80 7.27
N ALA A 88 2.03 5.14 6.10
CA ALA A 88 0.86 4.49 5.53
C ALA A 88 0.33 3.39 6.46
N SER A 89 -0.93 3.02 6.29
CA SER A 89 -1.59 2.01 7.12
C SER A 89 -2.22 0.92 6.26
N VAL A 90 -2.14 -0.33 6.75
CA VAL A 90 -2.76 -1.47 6.08
C VAL A 90 -4.27 -1.37 6.15
N THR A 91 -4.95 -1.50 5.02
CA THR A 91 -6.41 -1.52 4.91
C THR A 91 -6.94 -2.95 4.75
N SER A 92 -6.18 -3.82 4.06
CA SER A 92 -6.54 -5.24 3.93
C SER A 92 -6.53 -5.93 5.28
N THR A 93 -7.61 -6.67 5.58
CA THR A 93 -7.76 -7.46 6.81
C THR A 93 -7.50 -8.94 6.60
N GLU A 94 -7.47 -9.40 5.36
CA GLU A 94 -7.33 -10.81 5.01
C GLU A 94 -6.21 -11.00 3.99
N SER A 95 -5.56 -12.17 4.06
CA SER A 95 -4.55 -12.58 3.08
C SER A 95 -5.19 -12.76 1.71
N SER A 96 -4.58 -12.19 0.68
CA SER A 96 -5.14 -12.14 -0.68
C SER A 96 -4.01 -11.98 -1.70
N THR A 97 -4.31 -12.22 -2.97
CA THR A 97 -3.42 -11.84 -4.08
C THR A 97 -3.38 -10.34 -4.31
N SER A 98 -4.26 -9.56 -3.68
CA SER A 98 -4.27 -8.09 -3.72
C SER A 98 -4.29 -7.54 -2.32
N LEU A 99 -3.34 -6.65 -2.01
CA LEU A 99 -3.28 -5.94 -0.74
C LEU A 99 -3.57 -4.46 -0.95
N ILE A 100 -4.33 -3.88 -0.01
CA ILE A 100 -4.71 -2.47 -0.02
C ILE A 100 -4.12 -1.80 1.22
N PHE A 101 -3.56 -0.64 1.04
CA PHE A 101 -3.12 0.23 2.13
C PHE A 101 -3.46 1.70 1.82
N THR A 102 -3.67 2.46 2.89
CA THR A 102 -4.02 3.88 2.83
C THR A 102 -2.77 4.70 3.09
N VAL A 103 -2.46 5.59 2.17
CA VAL A 103 -1.36 6.56 2.33
C VAL A 103 -1.81 7.75 3.17
N THR A 104 -0.86 8.44 3.78
CA THR A 104 -1.14 9.67 4.52
C THR A 104 -1.55 10.80 3.58
N GLU A 105 -2.23 11.84 4.09
CA GLU A 105 -2.61 12.99 3.29
C GLU A 105 -1.40 13.71 2.68
N VAL A 106 -0.28 13.75 3.39
CA VAL A 106 0.98 14.29 2.87
C VAL A 106 1.46 13.48 1.68
N GLN A 107 1.49 12.14 1.80
CA GLN A 107 1.90 11.24 0.72
C GLN A 107 0.94 11.31 -0.46
N ARG A 108 -0.38 11.41 -0.23
CA ARG A 108 -1.38 11.61 -1.27
C ARG A 108 -1.12 12.90 -2.05
N THR A 109 -0.91 14.02 -1.34
CA THR A 109 -0.63 15.32 -1.96
C THR A 109 0.67 15.32 -2.76
N GLU A 110 1.74 14.73 -2.24
CA GLU A 110 3.01 14.61 -2.97
C GLU A 110 2.86 13.65 -4.16
N GLY A 111 2.08 12.58 -4.03
CA GLY A 111 1.75 11.68 -5.13
C GLY A 111 1.03 12.39 -6.26
N ILE A 112 0.00 13.20 -5.98
CA ILE A 112 -0.71 13.99 -6.99
C ILE A 112 0.27 14.91 -7.75
N LYS A 113 1.20 15.57 -7.08
CA LYS A 113 2.17 16.49 -7.72
C LYS A 113 3.07 15.80 -8.76
N ILE A 114 3.35 14.52 -8.59
CA ILE A 114 4.19 13.72 -9.49
C ILE A 114 3.38 12.78 -10.39
N SER A 115 2.06 12.98 -10.48
CA SER A 115 1.14 12.09 -11.19
C SER A 115 0.83 12.56 -12.61
N GLY A 116 0.32 11.64 -13.43
CA GLY A 116 -0.28 11.93 -14.72
C GLY A 116 -1.69 12.52 -14.62
N THR A 117 -2.25 12.67 -13.38
CA THR A 117 -3.61 13.18 -13.18
C THR A 117 -3.65 14.70 -13.14
N SER A 118 -4.86 15.27 -13.05
CA SER A 118 -5.05 16.72 -12.91
C SER A 118 -4.40 17.24 -11.63
N GLY A 119 -3.57 18.26 -11.76
CA GLY A 119 -2.77 18.82 -10.65
C GLY A 119 -1.36 18.25 -10.53
N GLY A 120 -1.02 17.25 -11.35
CA GLY A 120 0.29 16.65 -11.41
C GLY A 120 1.20 17.20 -12.52
N ASP A 121 2.32 16.52 -12.73
CA ASP A 121 3.35 16.91 -13.71
C ASP A 121 3.16 16.26 -15.10
N THR A 122 2.05 15.56 -15.31
CA THR A 122 1.69 14.83 -16.55
C THR A 122 2.47 13.53 -16.79
N VAL A 123 3.30 13.10 -15.85
CA VAL A 123 4.02 11.83 -15.89
C VAL A 123 3.33 10.84 -14.96
N ALA A 124 3.16 9.60 -15.42
CA ALA A 124 2.56 8.57 -14.58
C ALA A 124 3.45 8.25 -13.38
N THR A 125 2.84 8.16 -12.20
CA THR A 125 3.55 7.76 -10.98
C THR A 125 4.06 6.33 -11.11
N LEU A 126 5.26 6.11 -10.62
CA LEU A 126 5.89 4.81 -10.50
C LEU A 126 5.85 4.35 -9.04
N PHE A 127 5.66 3.05 -8.88
CA PHE A 127 5.80 2.38 -7.59
C PHE A 127 7.10 1.60 -7.55
N ASP A 128 7.90 1.86 -6.52
CA ASP A 128 9.11 1.14 -6.22
C ASP A 128 8.96 0.34 -4.93
N SER A 129 9.36 -0.92 -4.98
CA SER A 129 9.37 -1.82 -3.84
C SER A 129 10.74 -2.48 -3.73
N LEU A 130 11.41 -2.29 -2.61
CA LEU A 130 12.65 -3.00 -2.30
C LEU A 130 12.36 -4.44 -1.89
N ALA A 131 13.36 -5.30 -1.97
CA ALA A 131 13.24 -6.70 -1.54
C ALA A 131 12.73 -6.82 -0.10
N GLY A 132 11.76 -7.69 0.12
CA GLY A 132 11.16 -7.93 1.43
C GLY A 132 10.31 -6.75 1.93
N ALA A 133 9.69 -5.97 1.04
CA ALA A 133 8.67 -5.01 1.41
C ALA A 133 7.33 -5.68 1.80
N PHE A 134 7.08 -6.87 1.24
CA PHE A 134 5.91 -7.70 1.49
C PHE A 134 6.33 -9.15 1.77
N PHE A 135 5.42 -9.92 2.36
CA PHE A 135 5.61 -11.34 2.61
C PHE A 135 4.37 -12.13 2.19
N ASP A 136 4.57 -13.29 1.60
CA ASP A 136 3.50 -14.23 1.30
C ASP A 136 3.01 -14.99 2.57
N VAL A 137 2.08 -15.91 2.40
CA VAL A 137 1.58 -16.76 3.49
C VAL A 137 2.63 -17.78 3.97
N GLY A 138 3.61 -18.13 3.14
CA GLY A 138 4.76 -18.97 3.46
C GLY A 138 5.90 -18.22 4.14
N LEU A 139 5.78 -16.89 4.31
CA LEU A 139 6.79 -15.97 4.83
C LEU A 139 7.99 -15.77 3.88
N ASN A 140 7.84 -16.08 2.59
CA ASN A 140 8.84 -15.71 1.62
C ASN A 140 8.78 -14.19 1.36
N PRO A 141 9.93 -13.50 1.39
CA PRO A 141 9.97 -12.07 1.11
C PRO A 141 9.77 -11.79 -0.38
N SER A 142 9.06 -10.71 -0.71
CA SER A 142 8.93 -10.25 -2.08
C SER A 142 10.28 -9.89 -2.70
N VAL A 143 10.42 -10.13 -4.01
CA VAL A 143 11.57 -9.64 -4.76
C VAL A 143 11.48 -8.13 -4.97
N GLU A 144 12.63 -7.51 -5.20
CA GLU A 144 12.69 -6.10 -5.56
C GLU A 144 11.97 -5.83 -6.90
N ARG A 145 11.21 -4.75 -6.95
CA ARG A 145 10.55 -4.28 -8.15
C ARG A 145 10.60 -2.76 -8.21
N LEU A 146 11.36 -2.21 -9.15
CA LEU A 146 11.49 -0.76 -9.37
C LEU A 146 10.80 -0.35 -10.67
N GLY A 147 10.29 0.88 -10.69
CA GLY A 147 9.68 1.48 -11.88
C GLY A 147 8.38 0.82 -12.34
N THR A 148 7.58 0.27 -11.44
CA THR A 148 6.26 -0.24 -11.81
C THR A 148 5.32 0.93 -12.08
N THR A 149 4.90 1.11 -13.33
CA THR A 149 3.90 2.14 -13.69
C THR A 149 2.59 1.83 -13.01
N MET A 150 2.02 2.83 -12.34
CA MET A 150 0.75 2.72 -11.65
C MET A 150 -0.42 3.08 -12.57
N THR A 151 -1.57 2.42 -12.37
CA THR A 151 -2.86 2.92 -12.85
C THR A 151 -3.34 3.98 -11.87
N GLU A 152 -3.56 5.20 -12.34
CA GLU A 152 -3.91 6.34 -11.50
C GLU A 152 -5.37 6.73 -11.65
N LEU A 153 -6.10 6.74 -10.54
CA LEU A 153 -7.46 7.28 -10.43
C LEU A 153 -7.37 8.67 -9.79
N PRO A 154 -7.83 9.73 -10.48
CA PRO A 154 -7.69 11.09 -10.02
C PRO A 154 -8.54 11.36 -8.76
N ASP A 155 -8.17 12.39 -8.01
CA ASP A 155 -9.03 12.98 -6.98
C ASP A 155 -10.17 13.75 -7.67
N ILE A 156 -11.39 13.31 -7.45
CA ILE A 156 -12.60 13.90 -8.03
C ILE A 156 -13.51 14.54 -6.96
N THR A 157 -13.13 14.44 -5.70
CA THR A 157 -13.92 15.00 -4.60
C THR A 157 -13.71 16.51 -4.51
N PRO A 158 -14.76 17.33 -4.78
CA PRO A 158 -14.63 18.77 -4.70
C PRO A 158 -14.38 19.22 -3.25
N ILE A 159 -13.52 20.22 -3.09
CA ILE A 159 -13.33 20.88 -1.81
C ILE A 159 -14.60 21.66 -1.45
N GLY A 160 -15.24 21.32 -0.36
CA GLY A 160 -16.38 22.04 0.20
C GLY A 160 -15.97 22.96 1.36
N ILE A 161 -16.49 24.17 1.41
CA ILE A 161 -16.33 25.04 2.57
C ILE A 161 -17.40 24.67 3.60
N LEU A 162 -16.96 24.12 4.74
CA LEU A 162 -17.87 23.72 5.83
C LEU A 162 -18.27 24.90 6.72
N SER A 163 -17.34 25.80 6.99
CA SER A 163 -17.62 26.99 7.78
C SER A 163 -16.68 28.13 7.44
N PHE A 164 -17.17 29.33 7.75
CA PHE A 164 -16.48 30.59 7.56
C PHE A 164 -16.69 31.44 8.80
N THR A 165 -15.63 31.82 9.50
CA THR A 165 -15.72 32.64 10.72
C THR A 165 -14.87 33.89 10.60
N PHE A 166 -15.46 35.03 10.84
CA PHE A 166 -14.79 36.32 11.01
C PHE A 166 -14.64 36.62 12.50
N ASP A 167 -13.44 36.83 12.96
CA ASP A 167 -13.19 37.43 14.26
C ASP A 167 -12.65 38.84 14.08
N LEU A 168 -13.45 39.81 14.46
CA LEU A 168 -13.13 41.24 14.35
C LEU A 168 -12.70 41.84 15.71
N ARG A 169 -12.45 41.01 16.71
CA ARG A 169 -12.06 41.48 18.04
C ARG A 169 -10.57 41.76 18.06
N ASN A 170 -10.24 42.96 18.55
CA ASN A 170 -8.88 43.50 18.70
C ASN A 170 -8.12 43.69 17.38
N ASP A 171 -7.05 44.41 17.40
CA ASP A 171 -6.24 44.94 16.31
C ASP A 171 -5.80 43.94 15.20
N VAL A 172 -6.25 42.71 15.26
CA VAL A 172 -5.95 41.65 14.28
C VAL A 172 -7.26 40.99 13.83
N SER A 173 -7.72 41.34 12.64
CA SER A 173 -8.85 40.62 12.00
C SER A 173 -8.39 39.22 11.56
N LYS A 174 -9.06 38.18 12.06
CA LYS A 174 -8.77 36.79 11.70
C LYS A 174 -9.90 36.16 10.90
N VAL A 175 -9.58 35.58 9.77
CA VAL A 175 -10.49 34.77 8.97
C VAL A 175 -10.10 33.30 9.19
N THR A 176 -11.08 32.47 9.55
CA THR A 176 -10.92 31.03 9.64
C THR A 176 -11.87 30.38 8.64
N ILE A 177 -11.33 29.58 7.72
CA ILE A 177 -12.09 28.79 6.74
C ILE A 177 -11.86 27.33 7.10
N THR A 178 -12.94 26.58 7.31
CA THR A 178 -12.89 25.13 7.49
C THR A 178 -13.38 24.46 6.22
N MET A 179 -12.61 23.53 5.70
CA MET A 179 -12.91 22.76 4.50
C MET A 179 -13.05 21.28 4.85
N ASN A 180 -13.77 20.52 4.02
CA ASN A 180 -13.85 19.06 4.11
C ASN A 180 -12.65 18.40 3.41
#